data_5725164d1dc4819996db640a72a68fe8
#
_entry.id   5725164d1dc4819996db640a72a68fe8
#
_cell.length_a   1.000
_cell.length_b   1.000
_cell.length_c   1.000
_cell.angle_alpha   90.00
_cell.angle_beta   90.00
_cell.angle_gamma   90.00
#
_symmetry.space_group_name_H-M   'P 1'
#
loop_
_entity.id
_entity.type
_entity.pdbx_description
1 polymer ?
#
loop_
_entity_poly.entity_id
_entity_poly.type
_entity_poly.pdbx_seq_one_letter_code
_entity_poly.pdbx_strand_id
1 'polypeptide(L)'
;MKNKLITAAIVAALLGAAQANAASSPASKELEEMRAQLQALQSKVDAMERAQRAQADAAQAAQAQAASAKAQSDASKAQLDATEKAADKAMDAVAQLKTSVASDASRFAWKGDIRVRAEDIKQQGTVERERDRFRVRAGFTAKVNDTVKAEVQLTTGESLSAGGYGDARSPNQTFGDANSRKRVWFDTAFIEWAPNAQFKTTFGKMRYPWVRPTNSGFYDSDINPEGIAFNWQQGPTGLFVAAWYLDLAERAAGTDSTLSGGQFGWRADFSGTKLTLAAGYFDHGGVQGYNAVQDGTLPGNAFGNTTTALATVCRLGIATCIANDYNVVEVIGDLTFNVGGTPLNFSADYAKNNKADFSTATIPSGLDTAWMAGVQYGKVTTANTWEASWTYEKLENDALYGQWVDSDYGGGSTGFKGSAFRFNYGLGKNFRLNSTYFLNRQNIDLPATVNGVAITDRHYNRWQLDLLASF
;
A
#
# COMPACT_ATOMS: atom_id res chain seq x y z
N MET A 1 -0.23 54.74 23.92
CA MET A 1 0.71 55.34 24.89
C MET A 1 0.28 56.75 25.43
N LYS A 2 -0.60 57.49 24.77
CA LYS A 2 -0.99 58.87 25.23
C LYS A 2 -1.95 58.89 26.42
N ASN A 3 -2.75 57.85 26.65
CA ASN A 3 -3.76 57.86 27.73
C ASN A 3 -3.22 57.44 29.12
N LYS A 4 -2.04 56.76 29.17
CA LYS A 4 -1.42 56.37 30.47
C LYS A 4 -0.75 57.51 31.22
N LEU A 5 -0.35 58.56 30.52
CA LEU A 5 0.30 59.74 31.13
C LEU A 5 -0.72 60.72 31.80
N ILE A 6 -1.95 60.76 31.35
CA ILE A 6 -2.96 61.62 31.88
C ILE A 6 -3.53 61.09 33.21
N THR A 7 -3.69 59.78 33.32
CA THR A 7 -4.24 59.14 34.54
C THR A 7 -3.21 59.15 35.67
N ALA A 8 -1.92 59.02 35.37
CA ALA A 8 -0.82 59.09 36.38
C ALA A 8 -0.65 60.52 36.93
N ALA A 9 -0.87 61.55 36.11
CA ALA A 9 -0.72 62.97 36.54
C ALA A 9 -1.86 63.40 37.46
N ILE A 10 -3.07 62.91 37.30
CA ILE A 10 -4.21 63.23 38.16
C ILE A 10 -4.10 62.57 39.53
N VAL A 11 -3.58 61.36 39.60
CA VAL A 11 -3.36 60.62 40.87
C VAL A 11 -2.21 61.24 41.69
N ALA A 12 -1.16 61.72 41.05
CA ALA A 12 -0.03 62.39 41.74
C ALA A 12 -0.42 63.76 42.32
N ALA A 13 -1.36 64.48 41.67
CA ALA A 13 -1.81 65.79 42.17
C ALA A 13 -2.74 65.69 43.38
N LEU A 14 -3.42 64.59 43.58
CA LEU A 14 -4.34 64.33 44.70
C LEU A 14 -3.62 63.75 45.97
N LEU A 15 -2.41 63.23 45.82
CA LEU A 15 -1.62 62.68 46.92
C LEU A 15 -0.65 63.66 47.58
N GLY A 16 -0.46 64.86 47.00
CA GLY A 16 0.47 65.87 47.48
C GLY A 16 -0.11 66.87 48.47
N ALA A 17 -1.42 66.84 48.77
CA ALA A 17 -2.07 67.92 49.53
C ALA A 17 -2.67 67.51 50.89
N ALA A 18 -2.12 66.48 51.54
CA ALA A 18 -2.64 66.08 52.85
C ALA A 18 -1.54 65.59 53.81
N GLN A 19 -0.65 66.53 54.14
CA GLN A 19 0.11 66.47 55.43
C GLN A 19 0.02 67.79 56.11
N ALA A 20 -1.08 67.98 56.87
CA ALA A 20 -1.07 68.81 58.10
C ALA A 20 -2.35 68.60 58.89
N ASN A 21 -2.13 68.20 60.11
CA ASN A 21 -2.98 68.34 61.30
C ASN A 21 -4.12 67.30 61.58
N ALA A 22 -3.84 66.67 62.72
CA ALA A 22 -4.76 65.83 63.43
C ALA A 22 -5.98 66.59 63.94
N ALA A 23 -7.16 65.97 63.75
CA ALA A 23 -8.24 65.87 64.74
C ALA A 23 -9.35 65.00 64.15
N SER A 24 -9.85 64.07 64.93
CA SER A 24 -10.91 63.17 64.63
C SER A 24 -12.20 63.92 64.21
N SER A 25 -12.49 63.88 62.92
CA SER A 25 -13.80 64.32 62.39
C SER A 25 -14.40 63.29 61.48
N PRO A 26 -15.71 63.25 61.29
CA PRO A 26 -16.38 62.29 60.39
C PRO A 26 -15.81 62.22 58.96
N ALA A 27 -15.15 63.31 58.53
CA ALA A 27 -14.52 63.42 57.21
C ALA A 27 -13.34 62.47 56.99
N SER A 28 -12.69 61.96 58.06
CA SER A 28 -11.59 60.98 57.89
C SER A 28 -12.07 59.57 57.52
N LYS A 29 -13.23 59.19 57.99
CA LYS A 29 -13.87 57.92 57.61
C LYS A 29 -14.34 57.91 56.17
N GLU A 30 -14.95 59.02 55.74
CA GLU A 30 -15.37 59.18 54.35
C GLU A 30 -14.19 59.15 53.38
N LEU A 31 -13.04 59.74 53.82
CA LEU A 31 -11.82 59.73 53.01
C LEU A 31 -11.19 58.34 52.91
N GLU A 32 -11.23 57.52 53.98
CA GLU A 32 -10.80 56.12 53.94
C GLU A 32 -11.75 55.25 53.10
N GLU A 33 -13.06 55.43 53.22
CA GLU A 33 -14.05 54.76 52.37
C GLU A 33 -13.87 55.11 50.88
N MET A 34 -13.62 56.38 50.60
CA MET A 34 -13.34 56.84 49.24
C MET A 34 -12.03 56.28 48.69
N ARG A 35 -10.98 56.17 49.53
CA ARG A 35 -9.71 55.50 49.18
C ARG A 35 -9.91 53.99 48.90
N ALA A 36 -10.68 53.36 49.77
CA ALA A 36 -11.02 51.92 49.57
C ALA A 36 -11.86 51.70 48.30
N GLN A 37 -12.81 52.60 48.00
CA GLN A 37 -13.58 52.57 46.76
C GLN A 37 -12.71 52.82 45.53
N LEU A 38 -11.77 53.80 45.60
CA LEU A 38 -10.80 54.05 44.53
C LEU A 38 -9.89 52.87 44.27
N GLN A 39 -9.42 52.21 45.34
CA GLN A 39 -8.55 51.06 45.24
C GLN A 39 -9.31 49.82 44.68
N ALA A 40 -10.59 49.68 45.07
CA ALA A 40 -11.48 48.67 44.53
C ALA A 40 -11.83 48.94 43.05
N LEU A 41 -12.02 50.20 42.68
CA LEU A 41 -12.24 50.61 41.27
C LEU A 41 -10.98 50.35 40.45
N GLN A 42 -9.83 50.68 40.97
CA GLN A 42 -8.52 50.49 40.31
C GLN A 42 -8.23 48.99 40.07
N SER A 43 -8.51 48.14 41.08
CA SER A 43 -8.40 46.67 40.90
C SER A 43 -9.40 46.13 39.89
N LYS A 44 -10.59 46.69 39.81
CA LYS A 44 -11.58 46.32 38.77
C LYS A 44 -11.13 46.77 37.38
N VAL A 45 -10.56 47.97 37.25
CA VAL A 45 -10.04 48.47 35.96
C VAL A 45 -8.87 47.57 35.49
N ASP A 46 -7.93 47.24 36.43
CA ASP A 46 -6.81 46.33 36.09
C ASP A 46 -7.27 44.92 35.75
N ALA A 47 -8.38 44.47 36.38
CA ALA A 47 -8.98 43.18 36.03
C ALA A 47 -9.66 43.24 34.65
N MET A 48 -10.37 44.31 34.32
CA MET A 48 -10.96 44.52 33.02
C MET A 48 -9.91 44.66 31.91
N GLU A 49 -8.84 45.44 32.17
CA GLU A 49 -7.73 45.53 31.19
C GLU A 49 -7.05 44.19 30.93
N ARG A 50 -6.84 43.38 31.99
CA ARG A 50 -6.31 42.00 31.81
C ARG A 50 -7.25 41.11 31.03
N ALA A 51 -8.55 41.21 31.34
CA ALA A 51 -9.57 40.43 30.60
C ALA A 51 -9.65 40.88 29.12
N GLN A 52 -9.56 42.17 28.87
CA GLN A 52 -9.56 42.74 27.52
C GLN A 52 -8.33 42.37 26.71
N ARG A 53 -7.14 42.35 27.37
CA ARG A 53 -5.90 41.85 26.72
C ARG A 53 -5.99 40.35 26.43
N ALA A 54 -6.44 39.52 27.38
CA ALA A 54 -6.65 38.09 27.16
C ALA A 54 -7.64 37.80 26.04
N GLN A 55 -8.70 38.63 25.93
CA GLN A 55 -9.66 38.50 24.85
C GLN A 55 -9.10 38.96 23.50
N ALA A 56 -8.28 40.00 23.48
CA ALA A 56 -7.56 40.41 22.27
C ALA A 56 -6.54 39.39 21.79
N ASP A 57 -5.77 38.83 22.73
CA ASP A 57 -4.78 37.76 22.44
C ASP A 57 -5.47 36.48 21.94
N ALA A 58 -6.60 36.11 22.57
CA ALA A 58 -7.42 34.97 22.11
C ALA A 58 -8.02 35.21 20.71
N ALA A 59 -8.49 36.44 20.46
CA ALA A 59 -9.00 36.80 19.13
C ALA A 59 -7.89 36.77 18.06
N GLN A 60 -6.70 37.23 18.41
CA GLN A 60 -5.54 37.22 17.51
C GLN A 60 -5.06 35.78 17.24
N ALA A 61 -5.03 34.92 18.28
CA ALA A 61 -4.73 33.49 18.13
C ALA A 61 -5.77 32.78 17.26
N ALA A 62 -7.07 33.06 17.47
CA ALA A 62 -8.15 32.51 16.66
C ALA A 62 -8.07 32.98 15.18
N GLN A 63 -7.70 34.26 14.95
CA GLN A 63 -7.47 34.75 13.59
C GLN A 63 -6.26 34.11 12.92
N ALA A 64 -5.16 33.90 13.65
CA ALA A 64 -3.99 33.19 13.14
C ALA A 64 -4.31 31.73 12.79
N GLN A 65 -5.09 31.09 13.66
CA GLN A 65 -5.54 29.69 13.44
C GLN A 65 -6.51 29.58 12.25
N ALA A 66 -7.42 30.55 12.10
CA ALA A 66 -8.31 30.62 10.94
C ALA A 66 -7.55 30.90 9.64
N ALA A 67 -6.52 31.76 9.69
CA ALA A 67 -5.68 32.06 8.53
C ALA A 67 -4.84 30.83 8.11
N SER A 68 -4.27 30.09 9.09
CA SER A 68 -3.54 28.86 8.81
C SER A 68 -4.45 27.75 8.27
N ALA A 69 -5.65 27.56 8.84
CA ALA A 69 -6.65 26.62 8.35
C ALA A 69 -7.11 26.96 6.93
N LYS A 70 -7.27 28.26 6.65
CA LYS A 70 -7.63 28.74 5.30
C LYS A 70 -6.48 28.48 4.31
N ALA A 71 -5.25 28.79 4.68
CA ALA A 71 -4.06 28.52 3.84
C ALA A 71 -3.90 27.02 3.54
N GLN A 72 -4.16 26.17 4.53
CA GLN A 72 -4.13 24.71 4.38
C GLN A 72 -5.27 24.20 3.49
N SER A 73 -6.47 24.78 3.65
CA SER A 73 -7.63 24.52 2.78
C SER A 73 -7.37 24.96 1.34
N ASP A 74 -6.80 26.17 1.15
CA ASP A 74 -6.48 26.69 -0.17
C ASP A 74 -5.34 25.89 -0.86
N ALA A 75 -4.34 25.44 -0.10
CA ALA A 75 -3.29 24.54 -0.58
C ALA A 75 -3.85 23.16 -0.98
N SER A 76 -4.72 22.59 -0.14
CA SER A 76 -5.41 21.33 -0.44
C SER A 76 -6.32 21.44 -1.66
N LYS A 77 -7.00 22.57 -1.79
CA LYS A 77 -7.84 22.86 -2.95
C LYS A 77 -7.03 23.03 -4.22
N ALA A 78 -5.89 23.74 -4.15
CA ALA A 78 -4.97 23.88 -5.27
C ALA A 78 -4.37 22.52 -5.71
N GLN A 79 -4.12 21.64 -4.76
CA GLN A 79 -3.62 20.27 -5.04
C GLN A 79 -4.73 19.38 -5.64
N LEU A 80 -5.97 19.52 -5.16
CA LEU A 80 -7.15 18.89 -5.76
C LEU A 80 -7.39 19.40 -7.20
N ASP A 81 -7.36 20.71 -7.41
CA ASP A 81 -7.55 21.33 -8.73
C ASP A 81 -6.42 20.93 -9.71
N ALA A 82 -5.19 20.78 -9.22
CA ALA A 82 -4.06 20.30 -10.04
C ALA A 82 -4.25 18.82 -10.42
N THR A 83 -4.74 18.00 -9.51
CA THR A 83 -5.03 16.57 -9.76
C THR A 83 -6.24 16.40 -10.68
N GLU A 84 -7.29 17.22 -10.48
CA GLU A 84 -8.47 17.24 -11.35
C GLU A 84 -8.10 17.70 -12.77
N LYS A 85 -7.30 18.76 -12.91
CA LYS A 85 -6.78 19.20 -14.20
C LYS A 85 -5.84 18.19 -14.88
N ALA A 86 -5.08 17.43 -14.09
CA ALA A 86 -4.27 16.34 -14.63
C ALA A 86 -5.14 15.16 -15.11
N ALA A 87 -6.19 14.85 -14.35
CA ALA A 87 -7.18 13.85 -14.73
C ALA A 87 -8.00 14.29 -15.96
N ASP A 88 -8.44 15.54 -15.99
CA ASP A 88 -9.15 16.12 -17.13
C ASP A 88 -8.28 16.14 -18.39
N LYS A 89 -7.01 16.52 -18.27
CA LYS A 89 -6.06 16.44 -19.39
C LYS A 89 -5.82 15.01 -19.87
N ALA A 90 -5.76 14.05 -18.95
CA ALA A 90 -5.67 12.64 -19.31
C ALA A 90 -6.95 12.14 -19.99
N MET A 91 -8.12 12.58 -19.49
CA MET A 91 -9.42 12.27 -20.10
C MET A 91 -9.58 12.97 -21.48
N ASP A 92 -9.16 14.22 -21.62
CA ASP A 92 -9.15 14.94 -22.90
C ASP A 92 -8.19 14.31 -23.90
N ALA A 93 -7.01 13.86 -23.46
CA ALA A 93 -6.08 13.11 -24.28
C ALA A 93 -6.67 11.76 -24.72
N VAL A 94 -7.37 11.07 -23.84
CA VAL A 94 -8.13 9.85 -24.16
C VAL A 94 -9.29 10.16 -25.12
N ALA A 95 -9.99 11.28 -24.95
CA ALA A 95 -11.07 11.70 -25.83
C ALA A 95 -10.57 12.13 -27.21
N GLN A 96 -9.45 12.85 -27.27
CA GLN A 96 -8.76 13.20 -28.53
C GLN A 96 -8.17 11.96 -29.23
N LEU A 97 -7.58 11.02 -28.47
CA LEU A 97 -7.22 9.70 -28.98
C LEU A 97 -8.46 8.97 -29.55
N LYS A 98 -9.57 9.01 -28.87
CA LYS A 98 -10.82 8.40 -29.31
C LYS A 98 -11.35 9.01 -30.61
N THR A 99 -11.18 10.31 -30.80
CA THR A 99 -11.61 11.02 -32.03
C THR A 99 -10.66 10.76 -33.21
N SER A 100 -9.36 10.70 -32.96
CA SER A 100 -8.37 10.32 -33.99
C SER A 100 -8.38 8.83 -34.32
N VAL A 101 -8.87 8.00 -33.41
CA VAL A 101 -8.94 6.54 -33.48
C VAL A 101 -10.23 6.03 -34.14
N ALA A 102 -11.22 6.89 -34.40
CA ALA A 102 -12.42 6.47 -35.18
C ALA A 102 -12.07 5.87 -36.57
N SER A 103 -10.93 6.23 -37.14
CA SER A 103 -10.36 5.64 -38.35
C SER A 103 -9.47 4.40 -38.10
N ASP A 104 -8.98 4.19 -36.86
CA ASP A 104 -8.02 3.15 -36.47
C ASP A 104 -8.50 2.30 -35.28
N ALA A 105 -9.81 2.19 -35.06
CA ALA A 105 -10.42 1.49 -33.90
C ALA A 105 -9.93 0.04 -33.73
N SER A 106 -9.47 -0.61 -34.80
CA SER A 106 -8.90 -1.96 -34.77
C SER A 106 -7.51 -2.04 -34.10
N ARG A 107 -6.84 -0.91 -33.89
CA ARG A 107 -5.51 -0.86 -33.24
C ARG A 107 -5.59 -0.83 -31.71
N PHE A 108 -6.77 -0.51 -31.14
CA PHE A 108 -6.94 -0.35 -29.70
C PHE A 108 -7.90 -1.40 -29.16
N ALA A 109 -7.44 -2.21 -28.22
CA ALA A 109 -8.25 -3.15 -27.45
C ALA A 109 -8.43 -2.61 -26.04
N TRP A 110 -9.65 -2.20 -25.70
CA TRP A 110 -10.03 -1.76 -24.37
C TRP A 110 -10.24 -2.96 -23.46
N LYS A 111 -9.89 -2.81 -22.18
CA LYS A 111 -10.08 -3.82 -21.14
C LYS A 111 -10.26 -3.20 -19.79
N GLY A 112 -10.97 -3.86 -18.92
CA GLY A 112 -11.13 -3.43 -17.55
C GLY A 112 -11.90 -4.39 -16.68
N ASP A 113 -11.94 -4.09 -15.40
CA ASP A 113 -12.80 -4.78 -14.43
C ASP A 113 -13.26 -3.83 -13.31
N ILE A 114 -14.42 -4.18 -12.75
CA ILE A 114 -14.93 -3.60 -11.50
C ILE A 114 -15.16 -4.74 -10.53
N ARG A 115 -14.61 -4.65 -9.34
CA ARG A 115 -14.81 -5.58 -8.24
C ARG A 115 -15.35 -4.85 -7.02
N VAL A 116 -16.41 -5.35 -6.43
CA VAL A 116 -16.90 -4.97 -5.10
C VAL A 116 -16.62 -6.14 -4.16
N ARG A 117 -16.04 -5.86 -3.01
CA ARG A 117 -15.61 -6.84 -2.02
C ARG A 117 -16.17 -6.52 -0.64
N ALA A 118 -16.82 -7.49 0.00
CA ALA A 118 -16.99 -7.53 1.44
C ALA A 118 -15.89 -8.41 2.04
N GLU A 119 -15.30 -8.00 3.16
CA GLU A 119 -14.27 -8.79 3.82
C GLU A 119 -14.36 -8.69 5.35
N ASP A 120 -14.11 -9.83 6.02
CA ASP A 120 -14.04 -9.99 7.45
C ASP A 120 -12.65 -10.55 7.82
N ILE A 121 -11.97 -9.91 8.76
CA ILE A 121 -10.62 -10.26 9.22
C ILE A 121 -10.64 -10.48 10.72
N LYS A 122 -10.27 -11.70 11.13
CA LYS A 122 -10.13 -12.11 12.52
C LYS A 122 -8.70 -12.49 12.82
N GLN A 123 -8.04 -11.67 13.62
CA GLN A 123 -6.65 -11.88 13.99
C GLN A 123 -6.54 -11.92 15.53
N GLN A 124 -5.91 -12.97 16.06
CA GLN A 124 -5.73 -13.13 17.49
C GLN A 124 -5.05 -11.92 18.12
N GLY A 125 -5.65 -11.39 19.20
CA GLY A 125 -5.15 -10.24 19.96
C GLY A 125 -5.43 -8.87 19.33
N THR A 126 -6.24 -8.80 18.26
CA THR A 126 -6.75 -7.55 17.69
C THR A 126 -8.27 -7.55 17.63
N VAL A 127 -8.86 -6.37 17.47
CA VAL A 127 -10.29 -6.23 17.19
C VAL A 127 -10.58 -6.79 15.81
N GLU A 128 -11.67 -7.53 15.67
CA GLU A 128 -12.21 -8.00 14.41
C GLU A 128 -12.49 -6.83 13.48
N ARG A 129 -12.16 -6.97 12.20
CA ARG A 129 -12.29 -5.90 11.22
C ARG A 129 -13.14 -6.33 10.05
N GLU A 130 -14.29 -5.71 9.92
CA GLU A 130 -15.15 -5.79 8.74
C GLU A 130 -14.94 -4.56 7.88
N ARG A 131 -14.93 -4.73 6.54
CA ARG A 131 -14.86 -3.62 5.60
C ARG A 131 -15.38 -4.00 4.23
N ASP A 132 -15.96 -3.00 3.56
CA ASP A 132 -16.32 -3.07 2.15
C ASP A 132 -15.28 -2.31 1.32
N ARG A 133 -14.94 -2.87 0.16
CA ARG A 133 -13.93 -2.31 -0.74
C ARG A 133 -14.39 -2.41 -2.18
N PHE A 134 -13.82 -1.59 -3.05
CA PHE A 134 -13.95 -1.75 -4.49
C PHE A 134 -12.61 -1.64 -5.18
N ARG A 135 -12.55 -2.17 -6.39
CA ARG A 135 -11.46 -1.99 -7.34
C ARG A 135 -12.06 -1.65 -8.70
N VAL A 136 -11.46 -0.69 -9.38
CA VAL A 136 -11.69 -0.43 -10.81
C VAL A 136 -10.35 -0.48 -11.51
N ARG A 137 -10.29 -1.24 -12.60
CA ARG A 137 -9.20 -1.23 -13.56
C ARG A 137 -9.74 -0.87 -14.92
N ALA A 138 -9.08 0.03 -15.64
CA ALA A 138 -9.43 0.41 -16.99
C ALA A 138 -8.16 0.73 -17.79
N GLY A 139 -8.06 0.24 -19.01
CA GLY A 139 -6.90 0.44 -19.83
C GLY A 139 -7.10 -0.01 -21.26
N PHE A 140 -6.05 0.10 -22.04
CA PHE A 140 -6.03 -0.34 -23.42
C PHE A 140 -4.67 -0.92 -23.81
N THR A 141 -4.70 -1.80 -24.80
CA THR A 141 -3.52 -2.20 -25.54
C THR A 141 -3.58 -1.59 -26.94
N ALA A 142 -2.53 -0.88 -27.36
CA ALA A 142 -2.40 -0.30 -28.69
C ALA A 142 -1.44 -1.13 -29.54
N LYS A 143 -1.86 -1.56 -30.72
CA LYS A 143 -0.98 -2.12 -31.76
C LYS A 143 -0.29 -0.96 -32.46
N VAL A 144 0.99 -0.73 -32.15
CA VAL A 144 1.79 0.34 -32.78
C VAL A 144 2.15 -0.05 -34.22
N ASN A 145 2.62 -1.29 -34.39
CA ASN A 145 2.87 -1.94 -35.69
C ASN A 145 2.81 -3.46 -35.51
N ASP A 146 3.25 -4.25 -36.50
CA ASP A 146 3.14 -5.71 -36.46
C ASP A 146 4.01 -6.37 -35.40
N THR A 147 5.07 -5.70 -34.93
CA THR A 147 6.02 -6.23 -33.94
C THR A 147 5.97 -5.48 -32.60
N VAL A 148 5.30 -4.34 -32.51
CA VAL A 148 5.29 -3.48 -31.32
C VAL A 148 3.88 -3.23 -30.83
N LYS A 149 3.67 -3.47 -29.53
CA LYS A 149 2.46 -3.10 -28.79
C LYS A 149 2.84 -2.19 -27.62
N ALA A 150 1.92 -1.31 -27.25
CA ALA A 150 1.99 -0.54 -26.02
C ALA A 150 0.74 -0.81 -25.18
N GLU A 151 0.88 -0.86 -23.86
CA GLU A 151 -0.23 -1.02 -22.94
C GLU A 151 -0.19 0.06 -21.87
N VAL A 152 -1.36 0.62 -21.58
CA VAL A 152 -1.59 1.49 -20.43
C VAL A 152 -2.82 0.98 -19.68
N GLN A 153 -2.71 0.80 -18.38
CA GLN A 153 -3.82 0.46 -17.49
C GLN A 153 -3.77 1.34 -16.25
N LEU A 154 -4.91 1.89 -15.89
CA LEU A 154 -5.13 2.60 -14.65
C LEU A 154 -5.85 1.70 -13.66
N THR A 155 -5.63 1.92 -12.36
CA THR A 155 -6.29 1.21 -11.28
C THR A 155 -6.62 2.15 -10.12
N THR A 156 -7.68 1.84 -9.37
CA THR A 156 -7.86 2.42 -8.04
C THR A 156 -6.77 1.90 -7.09
N GLY A 157 -6.63 2.49 -5.92
CA GLY A 157 -5.70 2.03 -4.88
C GLY A 157 -5.63 3.04 -3.73
N GLU A 158 -5.41 2.56 -2.52
CA GLU A 158 -5.16 3.41 -1.37
C GLU A 158 -3.72 3.96 -1.44
N SER A 159 -3.51 5.14 -0.89
CA SER A 159 -2.16 5.65 -0.67
C SER A 159 -1.63 5.14 0.66
N LEU A 160 -0.40 4.71 0.69
CA LEU A 160 0.26 4.25 1.91
C LEU A 160 0.61 5.38 2.87
N SER A 161 0.65 6.63 2.37
CA SER A 161 0.87 7.84 3.16
C SER A 161 0.11 9.04 2.58
N ALA A 162 -0.05 10.11 3.37
CA ALA A 162 -0.65 11.36 2.89
C ALA A 162 0.22 11.98 1.79
N GLY A 163 -0.19 11.85 0.53
CA GLY A 163 0.55 12.32 -0.64
C GLY A 163 1.57 11.33 -1.22
N GLY A 164 1.67 10.11 -0.66
CA GLY A 164 2.57 9.05 -1.11
C GLY A 164 2.04 8.27 -2.32
N TYR A 165 2.80 7.27 -2.73
CA TYR A 165 2.47 6.35 -3.83
C TYR A 165 1.32 5.39 -3.46
N GLY A 166 0.70 4.78 -4.46
CA GLY A 166 -0.31 3.74 -4.27
C GLY A 166 0.28 2.44 -3.72
N ASP A 167 -0.55 1.66 -3.01
CA ASP A 167 -0.15 0.33 -2.54
C ASP A 167 0.06 -0.61 -3.73
N ALA A 168 1.29 -1.06 -3.95
CA ALA A 168 1.65 -1.94 -5.06
C ALA A 168 0.94 -3.30 -5.00
N ARG A 169 0.57 -3.76 -3.79
CA ARG A 169 -0.04 -5.07 -3.55
C ARG A 169 -1.56 -5.03 -3.46
N SER A 170 -2.18 -3.83 -3.45
CA SER A 170 -3.64 -3.74 -3.30
C SER A 170 -4.24 -2.55 -4.06
N PRO A 171 -4.89 -2.80 -5.19
CA PRO A 171 -5.63 -1.78 -5.93
C PRO A 171 -7.02 -1.51 -5.32
N ASN A 172 -7.32 -2.04 -4.15
CA ASN A 172 -8.60 -1.84 -3.49
C ASN A 172 -8.68 -0.47 -2.80
N GLN A 173 -9.86 0.13 -2.87
CA GLN A 173 -10.26 1.31 -2.10
C GLN A 173 -11.31 0.91 -1.07
N THR A 174 -11.10 1.26 0.19
CA THR A 174 -12.09 1.00 1.25
C THR A 174 -13.23 2.01 1.14
N PHE A 175 -14.47 1.54 1.41
CA PHE A 175 -15.66 2.40 1.51
C PHE A 175 -15.60 3.28 2.77
N GLY A 176 -16.47 4.26 2.85
CA GLY A 176 -16.51 5.22 3.94
C GLY A 176 -15.75 6.49 3.61
N ASP A 177 -15.04 7.05 4.58
CA ASP A 177 -14.22 8.24 4.41
C ASP A 177 -15.04 9.45 3.96
N ALA A 178 -16.23 9.59 4.57
CA ALA A 178 -17.23 10.65 4.31
C ALA A 178 -17.60 10.81 2.82
N ASN A 179 -17.68 9.70 2.08
CA ASN A 179 -17.97 9.67 0.64
C ASN A 179 -16.96 10.46 -0.22
N SER A 180 -15.72 10.60 0.24
CA SER A 180 -14.65 11.27 -0.49
C SER A 180 -14.37 10.62 -1.86
N ARG A 181 -13.87 11.42 -2.79
CA ARG A 181 -13.39 10.92 -4.09
C ARG A 181 -12.19 10.01 -3.88
N LYS A 182 -12.06 8.97 -4.71
CA LYS A 182 -11.01 7.95 -4.60
C LYS A 182 -9.88 8.18 -5.62
N ARG A 183 -8.69 7.68 -5.31
CA ARG A 183 -7.48 7.89 -6.13
C ARG A 183 -7.37 6.86 -7.23
N VAL A 184 -6.68 7.24 -8.30
CA VAL A 184 -6.36 6.39 -9.45
C VAL A 184 -4.86 6.48 -9.73
N TRP A 185 -4.25 5.35 -10.08
CA TRP A 185 -2.83 5.15 -10.29
C TRP A 185 -2.55 4.45 -11.63
N PHE A 186 -1.33 4.58 -12.15
CA PHE A 186 -0.87 3.72 -13.23
C PHE A 186 -0.60 2.30 -12.69
N ASP A 187 -1.32 1.32 -13.22
CA ASP A 187 -1.18 -0.10 -12.91
C ASP A 187 -0.13 -0.74 -13.82
N THR A 188 -0.26 -0.56 -15.14
CA THR A 188 0.74 -0.93 -16.13
C THR A 188 0.99 0.21 -17.11
N ALA A 189 2.23 0.34 -17.59
CA ALA A 189 2.63 1.25 -18.66
C ALA A 189 3.89 0.69 -19.31
N PHE A 190 3.74 -0.06 -20.41
CA PHE A 190 4.87 -0.74 -21.05
C PHE A 190 4.78 -0.78 -22.58
N ILE A 191 5.94 -0.99 -23.19
CA ILE A 191 6.11 -1.31 -24.59
C ILE A 191 6.58 -2.76 -24.68
N GLU A 192 5.91 -3.55 -25.51
CA GLU A 192 6.29 -4.92 -25.86
C GLU A 192 6.77 -4.95 -27.32
N TRP A 193 7.98 -5.42 -27.54
CA TRP A 193 8.54 -5.69 -28.86
C TRP A 193 8.65 -7.20 -29.08
N ALA A 194 7.93 -7.71 -30.06
CA ALA A 194 7.85 -9.13 -30.41
C ALA A 194 8.18 -9.29 -31.91
N PRO A 195 9.47 -9.39 -32.29
CA PRO A 195 9.89 -9.51 -33.69
C PRO A 195 9.39 -10.80 -34.38
N ASN A 196 9.05 -11.81 -33.56
CA ASN A 196 8.45 -13.08 -34.02
C ASN A 196 7.59 -13.68 -32.88
N ALA A 197 6.93 -14.82 -33.14
CA ALA A 197 6.05 -15.49 -32.20
C ALA A 197 6.78 -16.12 -30.99
N GLN A 198 8.09 -16.31 -31.08
CA GLN A 198 8.88 -16.99 -30.07
C GLN A 198 9.55 -16.05 -29.09
N PHE A 199 9.88 -14.84 -29.51
CA PHE A 199 10.65 -13.88 -28.73
C PHE A 199 9.89 -12.60 -28.48
N LYS A 200 9.94 -12.11 -27.23
CA LYS A 200 9.44 -10.79 -26.87
C LYS A 200 10.33 -10.12 -25.81
N THR A 201 10.42 -8.81 -25.91
CA THR A 201 11.03 -7.96 -24.90
C THR A 201 9.99 -6.96 -24.43
N THR A 202 9.91 -6.74 -23.13
CA THR A 202 8.99 -5.78 -22.50
C THR A 202 9.79 -4.73 -21.73
N PHE A 203 9.43 -3.45 -21.89
CA PHE A 203 10.06 -2.30 -21.23
C PHE A 203 9.01 -1.48 -20.50
N GLY A 204 9.25 -1.13 -19.24
CA GLY A 204 8.39 -0.28 -18.44
C GLY A 204 7.73 -1.01 -17.28
N LYS A 205 6.56 -0.52 -16.84
CA LYS A 205 5.77 -1.10 -15.74
C LYS A 205 4.89 -2.21 -16.28
N MET A 206 5.26 -3.46 -16.02
CA MET A 206 4.71 -4.65 -16.69
C MET A 206 4.21 -5.70 -15.71
N ARG A 207 3.45 -6.68 -16.19
CA ARG A 207 3.13 -7.89 -15.41
C ARG A 207 4.37 -8.75 -15.23
N TYR A 208 4.33 -9.65 -14.24
CA TYR A 208 5.43 -10.59 -14.02
C TYR A 208 5.86 -11.28 -15.32
N PRO A 209 7.16 -11.22 -15.67
CA PRO A 209 7.69 -11.87 -16.87
C PRO A 209 7.86 -13.38 -16.73
N TRP A 210 7.78 -13.93 -15.51
CA TRP A 210 7.92 -15.36 -15.24
C TRP A 210 6.57 -16.05 -15.06
N VAL A 211 6.59 -17.37 -15.20
CA VAL A 211 5.44 -18.26 -15.00
C VAL A 211 5.30 -18.58 -13.52
N ARG A 212 4.09 -18.57 -13.02
CA ARG A 212 3.72 -18.96 -11.65
C ARG A 212 2.73 -20.10 -11.70
N PRO A 213 2.71 -21.01 -10.72
CA PRO A 213 1.72 -22.10 -10.68
C PRO A 213 0.35 -21.53 -10.26
N THR A 214 -0.68 -22.31 -10.54
CA THR A 214 -2.07 -21.96 -10.25
C THR A 214 -2.25 -21.70 -8.75
N ASN A 215 -2.81 -20.55 -8.40
CA ASN A 215 -3.14 -20.12 -7.03
C ASN A 215 -1.95 -19.95 -6.06
N SER A 216 -0.70 -19.86 -6.53
CA SER A 216 0.43 -19.52 -5.67
C SER A 216 0.33 -18.09 -5.15
N GLY A 217 0.51 -17.91 -3.83
CA GLY A 217 0.60 -16.64 -3.14
C GLY A 217 2.04 -16.17 -2.88
N PHE A 218 3.06 -16.80 -3.49
CA PHE A 218 4.46 -16.40 -3.32
C PHE A 218 4.72 -14.98 -3.81
N TYR A 219 4.02 -14.57 -4.85
CA TYR A 219 4.07 -13.20 -5.38
C TYR A 219 2.66 -12.66 -5.55
N ASP A 220 2.41 -11.46 -5.02
CA ASP A 220 1.11 -10.80 -5.13
C ASP A 220 0.76 -10.53 -6.60
N SER A 221 -0.45 -10.93 -7.01
CA SER A 221 -0.92 -10.81 -8.40
C SER A 221 -1.19 -9.37 -8.83
N ASP A 222 -1.24 -8.45 -7.89
CA ASP A 222 -1.52 -7.03 -8.12
C ASP A 222 -0.22 -6.23 -8.35
N ILE A 223 0.95 -6.80 -8.04
CA ILE A 223 2.25 -6.15 -8.31
C ILE A 223 2.56 -6.20 -9.81
N ASN A 224 2.88 -5.04 -10.35
CA ASN A 224 3.38 -4.87 -11.71
C ASN A 224 4.78 -4.26 -11.66
N PRO A 225 5.86 -5.06 -11.84
CA PRO A 225 7.22 -4.60 -11.73
C PRO A 225 7.62 -3.63 -12.85
N GLU A 226 8.66 -2.84 -12.58
CA GLU A 226 9.20 -1.83 -13.49
C GLU A 226 10.61 -2.24 -13.96
N GLY A 227 10.90 -2.13 -15.26
CA GLY A 227 12.20 -2.46 -15.80
C GLY A 227 12.16 -3.07 -17.21
N ILE A 228 12.99 -4.08 -17.43
CA ILE A 228 13.11 -4.78 -18.72
C ILE A 228 12.98 -6.30 -18.49
N ALA A 229 12.29 -6.95 -19.43
CA ALA A 229 12.16 -8.41 -19.42
C ALA A 229 12.26 -9.00 -20.84
N PHE A 230 12.89 -10.18 -20.92
CA PHE A 230 13.03 -10.97 -22.12
C PHE A 230 12.31 -12.29 -21.94
N ASN A 231 11.48 -12.68 -22.90
CA ASN A 231 10.84 -13.97 -22.92
C ASN A 231 11.10 -14.66 -24.27
N TRP A 232 11.47 -15.92 -24.20
CA TRP A 232 11.56 -16.79 -25.36
C TRP A 232 10.77 -18.07 -25.09
N GLN A 233 10.10 -18.59 -26.10
CA GLN A 233 9.39 -19.86 -26.06
C GLN A 233 9.51 -20.60 -27.38
N GLN A 234 9.67 -21.88 -27.32
CA GLN A 234 9.75 -22.74 -28.51
C GLN A 234 8.41 -22.74 -29.28
N GLY A 235 7.31 -22.74 -28.53
CA GLY A 235 5.94 -22.76 -29.03
C GLY A 235 4.93 -22.80 -27.89
N PRO A 236 3.66 -23.17 -28.16
CA PRO A 236 2.67 -23.40 -27.10
C PRO A 236 3.09 -24.47 -26.10
N THR A 237 3.83 -25.48 -26.59
CA THR A 237 4.52 -26.51 -25.82
C THR A 237 6.02 -26.45 -26.11
N GLY A 238 6.84 -27.14 -25.30
CA GLY A 238 8.29 -27.16 -25.41
C GLY A 238 8.94 -26.24 -24.38
N LEU A 239 10.19 -25.89 -24.63
CA LEU A 239 10.98 -25.08 -23.74
C LEU A 239 10.57 -23.63 -23.74
N PHE A 240 10.74 -22.96 -22.61
CA PHE A 240 10.63 -21.51 -22.47
C PHE A 240 11.70 -20.95 -21.53
N VAL A 241 12.07 -19.69 -21.74
CA VAL A 241 13.01 -18.95 -20.91
C VAL A 241 12.45 -17.55 -20.67
N ALA A 242 12.59 -17.07 -19.46
CA ALA A 242 12.39 -15.67 -19.11
C ALA A 242 13.65 -15.13 -18.44
N ALA A 243 14.00 -13.86 -18.67
CA ALA A 243 15.05 -13.15 -17.95
C ALA A 243 14.61 -11.71 -17.73
N TRP A 244 15.03 -11.12 -16.62
CA TRP A 244 14.58 -9.79 -16.22
C TRP A 244 15.65 -9.01 -15.46
N TYR A 245 15.54 -7.69 -15.55
CA TYR A 245 16.18 -6.73 -14.68
C TYR A 245 15.13 -5.67 -14.32
N LEU A 246 14.76 -5.61 -13.03
CA LEU A 246 13.64 -4.83 -12.51
C LEU A 246 14.14 -3.92 -11.41
N ASP A 247 13.62 -2.70 -11.40
CA ASP A 247 13.89 -1.70 -10.36
C ASP A 247 12.91 -1.92 -9.19
N LEU A 248 13.44 -2.07 -7.97
CA LEU A 248 12.66 -2.19 -6.74
C LEU A 248 12.57 -0.85 -6.02
N ALA A 249 13.68 -0.11 -5.98
CA ALA A 249 13.76 1.22 -5.40
C ALA A 249 14.93 2.00 -5.98
N GLU A 250 14.64 3.18 -6.52
CA GLU A 250 15.63 4.18 -6.88
C GLU A 250 15.97 5.02 -5.62
N ARG A 251 17.25 5.32 -5.42
CA ARG A 251 17.73 6.15 -4.31
C ARG A 251 18.68 7.21 -4.84
N ALA A 252 18.28 8.48 -4.72
CA ALA A 252 19.10 9.64 -5.10
C ALA A 252 20.47 9.66 -4.38
N ALA A 253 20.59 9.01 -3.22
CA ALA A 253 21.85 8.83 -2.51
C ALA A 253 21.91 7.41 -1.93
N GLY A 254 22.75 6.57 -2.51
CA GLY A 254 22.93 5.18 -2.09
C GLY A 254 22.86 4.21 -3.26
N THR A 255 22.85 2.92 -2.96
CA THR A 255 22.70 1.85 -3.97
C THR A 255 21.22 1.57 -4.19
N ASP A 256 20.76 1.57 -5.42
CA ASP A 256 19.41 1.19 -5.81
C ASP A 256 19.13 -0.26 -5.43
N SER A 257 17.86 -0.55 -5.14
CA SER A 257 17.43 -1.92 -5.04
C SER A 257 16.90 -2.43 -6.37
N THR A 258 17.32 -3.62 -6.74
CA THR A 258 16.97 -4.24 -8.03
C THR A 258 16.55 -5.68 -7.82
N LEU A 259 15.82 -6.24 -8.79
CA LEU A 259 15.59 -7.67 -8.92
C LEU A 259 16.03 -8.14 -10.30
N SER A 260 17.12 -8.88 -10.35
CA SER A 260 17.59 -9.57 -11.57
C SER A 260 17.34 -11.06 -11.48
N GLY A 261 17.15 -11.71 -12.60
CA GLY A 261 16.94 -13.14 -12.59
C GLY A 261 16.53 -13.75 -13.92
N GLY A 262 16.22 -15.03 -13.83
CA GLY A 262 15.74 -15.80 -14.97
C GLY A 262 14.97 -17.03 -14.54
N GLN A 263 14.14 -17.51 -15.43
CA GLN A 263 13.38 -18.75 -15.30
C GLN A 263 13.52 -19.57 -16.56
N PHE A 264 13.78 -20.85 -16.40
CA PHE A 264 13.78 -21.86 -17.45
C PHE A 264 12.70 -22.90 -17.18
N GLY A 265 11.93 -23.27 -18.20
CA GLY A 265 10.88 -24.26 -18.02
C GLY A 265 10.48 -24.99 -19.29
N TRP A 266 9.57 -25.92 -19.07
CA TRP A 266 9.03 -26.78 -20.12
C TRP A 266 7.52 -26.95 -19.97
N ARG A 267 6.84 -26.89 -21.11
CA ARG A 267 5.40 -27.14 -21.21
C ARG A 267 5.15 -28.35 -22.09
N ALA A 268 4.28 -29.23 -21.66
CA ALA A 268 3.80 -30.36 -22.45
C ALA A 268 2.28 -30.42 -22.51
N ASP A 269 1.77 -31.00 -23.58
CA ASP A 269 0.36 -31.39 -23.71
C ASP A 269 0.32 -32.84 -24.21
N PHE A 270 -0.14 -33.73 -23.32
CA PHE A 270 -0.28 -35.15 -23.58
C PHE A 270 -1.78 -35.47 -23.78
N SER A 271 -2.30 -35.18 -24.96
CA SER A 271 -3.71 -35.44 -25.30
C SER A 271 -4.71 -34.80 -24.33
N GLY A 272 -4.46 -33.53 -23.99
CA GLY A 272 -5.31 -32.75 -23.08
C GLY A 272 -4.85 -32.73 -21.62
N THR A 273 -3.83 -33.53 -21.25
CA THR A 273 -3.11 -33.39 -19.98
C THR A 273 -1.96 -32.40 -20.16
N LYS A 274 -2.09 -31.24 -19.53
CA LYS A 274 -1.10 -30.16 -19.62
C LYS A 274 -0.19 -30.17 -18.40
N LEU A 275 1.11 -30.13 -18.64
CA LEU A 275 2.15 -30.04 -17.60
C LEU A 275 3.02 -28.81 -17.86
N THR A 276 3.28 -28.05 -16.82
CA THR A 276 4.30 -26.99 -16.79
C THR A 276 5.26 -27.28 -15.65
N LEU A 277 6.54 -27.33 -15.95
CA LEU A 277 7.62 -27.37 -14.96
C LEU A 277 8.57 -26.21 -15.22
N ALA A 278 9.02 -25.52 -14.17
CA ALA A 278 10.04 -24.49 -14.32
C ALA A 278 10.92 -24.37 -13.06
N ALA A 279 12.12 -23.84 -13.26
CA ALA A 279 13.01 -23.40 -12.21
C ALA A 279 13.41 -21.94 -12.45
N GLY A 280 13.40 -21.15 -11.42
CA GLY A 280 13.70 -19.72 -11.42
C GLY A 280 14.82 -19.37 -10.45
N TYR A 281 15.52 -18.30 -10.75
CA TYR A 281 16.52 -17.68 -9.91
C TYR A 281 16.25 -16.18 -9.82
N PHE A 282 16.18 -15.65 -8.58
CA PHE A 282 15.78 -14.30 -8.26
C PHE A 282 16.83 -13.68 -7.33
N ASP A 283 17.56 -12.69 -7.82
CA ASP A 283 18.61 -12.00 -7.08
C ASP A 283 18.17 -10.56 -6.78
N HIS A 284 17.92 -10.28 -5.50
CA HIS A 284 17.49 -8.96 -5.02
C HIS A 284 18.71 -8.16 -4.58
N GLY A 285 19.28 -7.38 -5.47
CA GLY A 285 20.38 -6.47 -5.16
C GLY A 285 19.95 -5.28 -4.31
N GLY A 286 20.81 -4.87 -3.37
CA GLY A 286 20.64 -3.63 -2.64
C GLY A 286 19.46 -3.55 -1.67
N VAL A 287 18.98 -4.69 -1.14
CA VAL A 287 17.90 -4.74 -0.14
C VAL A 287 18.43 -4.82 1.28
N GLN A 288 19.45 -5.65 1.53
CA GLN A 288 20.05 -5.79 2.86
C GLN A 288 20.65 -4.47 3.32
N GLY A 289 20.41 -4.14 4.58
CA GLY A 289 20.94 -2.93 5.21
C GLY A 289 20.13 -1.66 4.93
N TYR A 290 19.11 -1.72 4.07
CA TYR A 290 18.19 -0.62 3.82
C TYR A 290 16.86 -0.82 4.56
N ASN A 291 16.11 0.27 4.73
CA ASN A 291 14.73 0.20 5.18
C ASN A 291 13.93 -0.64 4.18
N ALA A 292 12.91 -1.34 4.68
CA ALA A 292 11.93 -1.94 3.80
C ALA A 292 11.26 -0.81 2.98
N VAL A 293 11.43 -0.86 1.66
CA VAL A 293 11.02 0.22 0.77
C VAL A 293 9.65 -0.12 0.21
N GLN A 294 8.61 0.52 0.70
CA GLN A 294 7.32 0.48 0.03
C GLN A 294 6.93 1.83 -0.58
N ASP A 295 7.41 2.96 -0.06
CA ASP A 295 7.08 4.29 -0.59
C ASP A 295 8.17 5.35 -0.40
N GLY A 296 9.36 4.97 0.01
CA GLY A 296 10.50 5.87 0.18
C GLY A 296 10.41 6.83 1.37
N THR A 297 9.30 6.90 2.10
CA THR A 297 9.06 7.93 3.13
C THR A 297 8.81 7.41 4.54
N LEU A 298 8.47 6.13 4.70
CA LEU A 298 8.28 5.52 6.01
C LEU A 298 9.33 4.44 6.24
N PRO A 299 9.76 4.20 7.49
CA PRO A 299 10.39 2.95 7.84
C PRO A 299 9.38 1.86 7.47
N GLY A 300 9.57 1.27 6.28
CA GLY A 300 8.60 0.39 5.66
C GLY A 300 8.35 -0.81 6.54
N ASN A 301 7.16 -1.34 6.47
CA ASN A 301 6.84 -2.63 7.03
C ASN A 301 7.67 -3.69 6.27
N ALA A 302 8.49 -4.45 6.97
CA ALA A 302 9.28 -5.52 6.39
C ALA A 302 8.44 -6.73 5.96
N PHE A 303 7.12 -6.68 6.21
CA PHE A 303 6.15 -7.74 5.86
C PHE A 303 6.61 -9.14 6.24
N GLY A 304 7.06 -9.27 7.49
CA GLY A 304 7.50 -10.52 8.08
C GLY A 304 9.00 -10.82 7.90
N ASN A 305 9.70 -10.17 6.98
CA ASN A 305 11.14 -10.34 6.87
C ASN A 305 11.87 -9.89 8.13
N THR A 306 12.95 -10.55 8.45
CA THR A 306 13.79 -10.25 9.60
C THR A 306 14.41 -8.86 9.48
N THR A 307 14.27 -8.06 10.52
CA THR A 307 14.89 -6.73 10.62
C THR A 307 15.88 -6.66 11.77
N THR A 308 16.82 -5.73 11.67
CA THR A 308 17.82 -5.49 12.71
C THR A 308 18.09 -4.00 12.87
N ALA A 309 18.64 -3.61 14.04
CA ALA A 309 19.17 -2.29 14.31
C ALA A 309 20.73 -2.30 14.43
N LEU A 310 21.38 -3.41 14.06
CA LEU A 310 22.82 -3.55 14.15
C LEU A 310 23.52 -2.65 13.11
N ALA A 311 24.36 -1.73 13.58
CA ALA A 311 25.15 -0.83 12.72
C ALA A 311 26.15 -1.56 11.79
N THR A 312 26.46 -2.82 12.07
CA THR A 312 27.27 -3.68 11.20
C THR A 312 26.50 -4.22 9.98
N VAL A 313 25.15 -4.18 10.02
CA VAL A 313 24.26 -4.60 8.95
C VAL A 313 23.59 -3.40 8.31
N CYS A 314 23.00 -2.52 9.13
CA CYS A 314 22.31 -1.34 8.64
C CYS A 314 23.28 -0.31 8.07
N ARG A 315 22.90 0.29 6.96
CA ARG A 315 23.66 1.37 6.33
C ARG A 315 23.64 2.62 7.19
N LEU A 316 24.64 3.47 7.03
CA LEU A 316 24.78 4.70 7.82
C LEU A 316 23.51 5.57 7.73
N GLY A 317 22.98 5.96 8.89
CA GLY A 317 21.78 6.78 9.01
C GLY A 317 20.46 5.97 9.01
N ILE A 318 20.51 4.63 8.90
CA ILE A 318 19.34 3.77 8.95
C ILE A 318 19.26 3.10 10.32
N ALA A 319 18.22 3.44 11.10
CA ALA A 319 18.03 2.95 12.45
C ALA A 319 17.58 1.49 12.53
N THR A 320 16.79 1.04 11.55
CA THR A 320 16.30 -0.34 11.44
C THR A 320 16.25 -0.72 9.98
N CYS A 321 16.79 -1.87 9.62
CA CYS A 321 16.93 -2.29 8.25
C CYS A 321 16.56 -3.77 8.05
N ILE A 322 16.38 -4.20 6.79
CA ILE A 322 16.30 -5.60 6.39
C ILE A 322 17.61 -6.29 6.73
N ALA A 323 17.53 -7.38 7.47
CA ALA A 323 18.70 -8.09 8.00
C ALA A 323 19.36 -9.02 6.99
N ASN A 324 18.57 -9.66 6.12
CA ASN A 324 19.02 -10.62 5.13
C ASN A 324 19.05 -10.06 3.72
N ASP A 325 19.87 -10.64 2.88
CA ASP A 325 19.80 -10.50 1.43
C ASP A 325 18.92 -11.60 0.84
N TYR A 326 18.49 -11.44 -0.42
CA TYR A 326 17.57 -12.38 -1.06
C TYR A 326 18.12 -12.90 -2.39
N ASN A 327 18.48 -14.17 -2.37
CA ASN A 327 18.97 -14.91 -3.53
C ASN A 327 18.15 -16.20 -3.59
N VAL A 328 17.00 -16.12 -4.28
CA VAL A 328 15.96 -17.15 -4.20
C VAL A 328 16.05 -18.09 -5.41
N VAL A 329 16.08 -19.37 -5.15
CA VAL A 329 15.81 -20.42 -6.14
C VAL A 329 14.40 -20.91 -5.96
N GLU A 330 13.63 -20.97 -7.05
CA GLU A 330 12.25 -21.42 -7.07
C GLU A 330 12.06 -22.56 -8.06
N VAL A 331 11.24 -23.54 -7.71
CA VAL A 331 10.85 -24.65 -8.59
C VAL A 331 9.35 -24.80 -8.55
N ILE A 332 8.72 -24.81 -9.72
CA ILE A 332 7.26 -24.90 -9.87
C ILE A 332 6.82 -26.13 -10.68
N GLY A 333 5.66 -26.64 -10.33
CA GLY A 333 4.93 -27.65 -11.08
C GLY A 333 3.44 -27.31 -11.19
N ASP A 334 2.86 -27.43 -12.38
CA ASP A 334 1.45 -27.23 -12.63
C ASP A 334 0.95 -28.30 -13.61
N LEU A 335 0.03 -29.15 -13.14
CA LEU A 335 -0.51 -30.28 -13.90
C LEU A 335 -2.02 -30.15 -14.02
N THR A 336 -2.54 -30.06 -15.24
CA THR A 336 -4.00 -29.98 -15.50
C THR A 336 -4.41 -31.12 -16.42
N PHE A 337 -5.45 -31.84 -16.04
CA PHE A 337 -6.13 -32.85 -16.88
C PHE A 337 -7.64 -32.85 -16.67
N ASN A 338 -8.40 -33.50 -17.54
CA ASN A 338 -9.83 -33.53 -17.46
C ASN A 338 -10.35 -34.80 -16.76
N VAL A 339 -11.28 -34.61 -15.83
CA VAL A 339 -12.03 -35.67 -15.17
C VAL A 339 -13.51 -35.52 -15.51
N GLY A 340 -14.07 -36.44 -16.30
CA GLY A 340 -15.47 -36.31 -16.74
C GLY A 340 -15.78 -35.05 -17.56
N GLY A 341 -14.78 -34.56 -18.33
CA GLY A 341 -14.92 -33.31 -19.10
C GLY A 341 -14.65 -32.03 -18.30
N THR A 342 -14.41 -32.11 -16.99
CA THR A 342 -14.12 -30.99 -16.10
C THR A 342 -12.62 -30.94 -15.78
N PRO A 343 -11.95 -29.78 -15.88
CA PRO A 343 -10.53 -29.68 -15.57
C PRO A 343 -10.26 -29.88 -14.08
N LEU A 344 -9.23 -30.67 -13.79
CA LEU A 344 -8.63 -30.82 -12.47
C LEU A 344 -7.16 -30.42 -12.58
N ASN A 345 -6.76 -29.47 -11.73
CA ASN A 345 -5.39 -28.95 -11.67
C ASN A 345 -4.75 -29.30 -10.33
N PHE A 346 -3.47 -29.71 -10.37
CA PHE A 346 -2.59 -29.78 -9.24
C PHE A 346 -1.44 -28.81 -9.43
N SER A 347 -1.12 -28.03 -8.43
CA SER A 347 -0.04 -27.03 -8.44
C SER A 347 0.88 -27.22 -7.25
N ALA A 348 2.16 -26.96 -7.46
CA ALA A 348 3.17 -26.96 -6.42
C ALA A 348 4.19 -25.84 -6.68
N ASP A 349 4.71 -25.27 -5.61
CA ASP A 349 5.70 -24.22 -5.62
C ASP A 349 6.66 -24.43 -4.46
N TYR A 350 7.95 -24.31 -4.71
CA TYR A 350 8.99 -24.40 -3.68
C TYR A 350 10.04 -23.34 -3.94
N ALA A 351 10.35 -22.55 -2.92
CA ALA A 351 11.38 -21.52 -2.98
C ALA A 351 12.34 -21.63 -1.79
N LYS A 352 13.59 -21.29 -2.03
CA LYS A 352 14.62 -21.20 -1.01
C LYS A 352 15.50 -19.97 -1.23
N ASN A 353 15.63 -19.16 -0.19
CA ASN A 353 16.58 -18.05 -0.13
C ASN A 353 17.94 -18.55 0.37
N ASN A 354 18.97 -18.49 -0.47
CA ASN A 354 20.33 -18.94 -0.14
C ASN A 354 21.16 -17.89 0.65
N LYS A 355 20.53 -16.74 1.04
CA LYS A 355 21.17 -15.62 1.73
C LYS A 355 20.51 -15.25 3.06
N ALA A 356 19.63 -16.09 3.59
CA ALA A 356 18.99 -15.91 4.89
C ALA A 356 19.89 -16.47 6.02
N ASP A 357 21.06 -15.90 6.21
CA ASP A 357 22.08 -16.35 7.15
C ASP A 357 22.20 -15.50 8.43
N PHE A 358 21.46 -14.36 8.48
CA PHE A 358 21.44 -13.52 9.67
C PHE A 358 20.83 -14.25 10.86
N SER A 359 21.52 -14.19 11.99
CA SER A 359 21.06 -14.79 13.25
C SER A 359 21.49 -13.99 14.45
N THR A 360 20.75 -14.12 15.55
CA THR A 360 21.06 -13.58 16.86
C THR A 360 20.71 -14.62 17.93
N ALA A 361 20.89 -14.30 19.21
CA ALA A 361 20.47 -15.19 20.30
C ALA A 361 18.95 -15.50 20.28
N THR A 362 18.13 -14.65 19.65
CA THR A 362 16.67 -14.76 19.61
C THR A 362 16.10 -14.97 18.21
N ILE A 363 16.91 -14.85 17.17
CA ILE A 363 16.56 -15.05 15.76
C ILE A 363 17.40 -16.20 15.22
N PRO A 364 16.80 -17.37 14.95
CA PRO A 364 17.53 -18.48 14.34
C PRO A 364 17.88 -18.15 12.88
N SER A 365 19.00 -18.70 12.39
CA SER A 365 19.30 -18.73 10.96
C SER A 365 18.45 -19.78 10.23
N GLY A 366 18.35 -19.69 8.92
CA GLY A 366 17.71 -20.71 8.08
C GLY A 366 16.18 -20.65 8.06
N LEU A 367 15.59 -19.48 8.30
CA LEU A 367 14.17 -19.22 8.05
C LEU A 367 13.96 -18.86 6.56
N ASP A 368 14.36 -19.77 5.67
CA ASP A 368 14.73 -19.50 4.30
C ASP A 368 13.89 -20.25 3.26
N THR A 369 12.92 -21.08 3.70
CA THR A 369 12.13 -21.93 2.79
C THR A 369 10.67 -21.55 2.72
N ALA A 370 10.13 -21.64 1.50
CA ALA A 370 8.70 -21.54 1.23
C ALA A 370 8.23 -22.71 0.38
N TRP A 371 7.02 -23.19 0.62
CA TRP A 371 6.39 -24.18 -0.25
C TRP A 371 4.88 -24.04 -0.28
N MET A 372 4.29 -24.44 -1.41
CA MET A 372 2.86 -24.48 -1.65
C MET A 372 2.47 -25.78 -2.33
N ALA A 373 1.28 -26.28 -1.98
CA ALA A 373 0.57 -27.32 -2.73
C ALA A 373 -0.90 -26.90 -2.91
N GLY A 374 -1.43 -27.13 -4.10
CA GLY A 374 -2.79 -26.74 -4.43
C GLY A 374 -3.51 -27.73 -5.33
N VAL A 375 -4.84 -27.70 -5.24
CA VAL A 375 -5.74 -28.41 -6.13
C VAL A 375 -6.88 -27.49 -6.53
N GLN A 376 -7.29 -27.54 -7.80
CA GLN A 376 -8.45 -26.81 -8.32
C GLN A 376 -9.27 -27.74 -9.20
N TYR A 377 -10.56 -27.77 -8.98
CA TYR A 377 -11.54 -28.49 -9.81
C TYR A 377 -12.54 -27.53 -10.42
N GLY A 378 -12.79 -27.70 -11.71
CA GLY A 378 -13.69 -26.84 -12.47
C GLY A 378 -12.99 -25.62 -13.06
N LYS A 379 -13.77 -24.82 -13.77
CA LYS A 379 -13.36 -23.54 -14.34
C LYS A 379 -14.58 -22.68 -14.61
N VAL A 380 -14.56 -21.43 -14.16
CA VAL A 380 -15.58 -20.45 -14.52
C VAL A 380 -15.34 -19.95 -15.94
N THR A 381 -16.28 -20.17 -16.84
CA THR A 381 -16.22 -19.73 -18.25
C THR A 381 -17.44 -18.91 -18.65
N THR A 382 -18.65 -19.32 -18.20
CA THR A 382 -19.94 -18.70 -18.52
C THR A 382 -20.86 -18.74 -17.31
N ALA A 383 -22.11 -18.31 -17.47
CA ALA A 383 -23.13 -18.50 -16.44
C ALA A 383 -23.29 -19.97 -16.06
N ASN A 384 -23.55 -20.22 -14.78
CA ASN A 384 -23.77 -21.54 -14.17
C ASN A 384 -22.55 -22.48 -14.21
N THR A 385 -21.37 -21.98 -14.54
CA THR A 385 -20.12 -22.72 -14.36
C THR A 385 -19.45 -22.31 -13.05
N TRP A 386 -18.68 -23.22 -12.44
CA TRP A 386 -18.02 -22.97 -11.17
C TRP A 386 -16.64 -23.61 -11.13
N GLU A 387 -15.85 -23.12 -10.20
CA GLU A 387 -14.57 -23.72 -9.81
C GLU A 387 -14.41 -23.65 -8.30
N ALA A 388 -13.76 -24.67 -7.75
CA ALA A 388 -13.39 -24.71 -6.34
C ALA A 388 -11.91 -25.06 -6.25
N SER A 389 -11.18 -24.39 -5.33
CA SER A 389 -9.78 -24.72 -5.09
C SER A 389 -9.44 -24.66 -3.62
N TRP A 390 -8.42 -25.43 -3.28
CA TRP A 390 -7.73 -25.40 -2.02
C TRP A 390 -6.23 -25.26 -2.27
N THR A 391 -5.58 -24.40 -1.49
CA THR A 391 -4.13 -24.29 -1.44
C THR A 391 -3.67 -24.29 0.00
N TYR A 392 -2.52 -24.89 0.25
CA TYR A 392 -1.79 -24.77 1.50
C TYR A 392 -0.42 -24.19 1.21
N GLU A 393 -0.05 -23.18 2.00
CA GLU A 393 1.25 -22.53 1.91
C GLU A 393 1.93 -22.46 3.27
N LYS A 394 3.26 -22.57 3.26
CA LYS A 394 4.15 -22.22 4.36
C LYS A 394 5.26 -21.35 3.81
N LEU A 395 5.40 -20.15 4.35
CA LEU A 395 6.49 -19.23 4.08
C LEU A 395 7.22 -18.93 5.38
N GLU A 396 8.48 -19.27 5.47
CA GLU A 396 9.35 -18.84 6.57
C GLU A 396 9.71 -17.36 6.41
N ASN A 397 10.20 -16.73 7.48
CA ASN A 397 10.33 -15.26 7.54
C ASN A 397 11.16 -14.66 6.40
N ASP A 398 12.26 -15.30 6.01
CA ASP A 398 13.20 -14.78 5.02
C ASP A 398 13.29 -15.64 3.75
N ALA A 399 12.28 -16.48 3.51
CA ALA A 399 12.20 -17.31 2.31
C ALA A 399 12.04 -16.49 1.03
N LEU A 400 11.23 -15.42 1.10
CA LEU A 400 10.90 -14.51 0.00
C LEU A 400 10.99 -13.06 0.49
N TYR A 401 11.17 -12.13 -0.44
CA TYR A 401 11.13 -10.71 -0.15
C TYR A 401 9.67 -10.29 0.18
N GLY A 402 9.41 -9.98 1.44
CA GLY A 402 8.07 -9.83 2.02
C GLY A 402 7.21 -8.75 1.38
N GLN A 403 7.80 -7.75 0.75
CA GLN A 403 7.06 -6.72 0.03
C GLN A 403 6.38 -7.23 -1.24
N TRP A 404 6.74 -8.41 -1.72
CA TRP A 404 6.21 -8.99 -2.95
C TRP A 404 5.25 -10.15 -2.71
N VAL A 405 5.12 -10.64 -1.48
CA VAL A 405 4.19 -11.73 -1.16
C VAL A 405 2.73 -11.27 -1.21
N ASP A 406 1.82 -12.20 -1.44
CA ASP A 406 0.37 -11.96 -1.51
C ASP A 406 -0.14 -11.20 -0.29
N SER A 407 -0.89 -10.12 -0.51
CA SER A 407 -1.38 -9.21 0.53
C SER A 407 -2.55 -9.77 1.34
N ASP A 408 -3.16 -10.84 0.87
CA ASP A 408 -4.33 -11.47 1.48
C ASP A 408 -3.95 -12.72 2.28
N TYR A 409 -3.03 -13.52 1.77
CA TYR A 409 -2.54 -14.74 2.39
C TYR A 409 -1.63 -14.40 3.58
N GLY A 410 -1.78 -15.11 4.69
CA GLY A 410 -0.99 -14.84 5.90
C GLY A 410 -1.07 -13.40 6.43
N GLY A 411 -2.09 -12.62 6.01
CA GLY A 411 -2.20 -11.20 6.35
C GLY A 411 -1.20 -10.29 5.62
N GLY A 412 -0.62 -10.77 4.52
CA GLY A 412 0.30 -10.00 3.68
C GLY A 412 1.73 -9.95 4.19
N SER A 413 2.17 -10.97 4.92
CA SER A 413 3.52 -11.03 5.49
C SER A 413 4.09 -12.44 5.31
N THR A 414 5.40 -12.58 5.28
CA THR A 414 6.09 -13.86 5.45
C THR A 414 5.97 -14.36 6.90
N GLY A 415 6.55 -15.49 7.26
CA GLY A 415 6.42 -16.10 8.59
C GLY A 415 5.02 -16.64 8.85
N PHE A 416 4.39 -17.25 7.84
CA PHE A 416 3.04 -17.82 7.96
C PHE A 416 2.93 -19.24 7.39
N LYS A 417 1.86 -19.94 7.80
CA LYS A 417 1.38 -21.18 7.19
C LYS A 417 -0.14 -21.23 7.22
N GLY A 418 -0.74 -21.94 6.28
CA GLY A 418 -2.17 -22.21 6.31
C GLY A 418 -2.81 -22.47 4.96
N SER A 419 -4.13 -22.52 4.98
CA SER A 419 -4.96 -22.87 3.81
C SER A 419 -5.72 -21.66 3.30
N ALA A 420 -5.96 -21.65 1.99
CA ALA A 420 -6.97 -20.84 1.34
C ALA A 420 -7.96 -21.74 0.59
N PHE A 421 -9.24 -21.54 0.83
CA PHE A 421 -10.35 -22.19 0.17
C PHE A 421 -11.03 -21.15 -0.73
N ARG A 422 -11.14 -21.45 -2.03
CA ARG A 422 -11.74 -20.54 -3.01
C ARG A 422 -12.90 -21.22 -3.71
N PHE A 423 -13.98 -20.48 -3.91
CA PHE A 423 -15.13 -20.90 -4.71
C PHE A 423 -15.56 -19.75 -5.61
N ASN A 424 -15.59 -19.97 -6.90
CA ASN A 424 -15.97 -18.99 -7.89
C ASN A 424 -17.16 -19.52 -8.70
N TYR A 425 -18.14 -18.66 -8.98
CA TYR A 425 -19.37 -19.00 -9.70
C TYR A 425 -19.68 -17.96 -10.78
N GLY A 426 -19.89 -18.40 -11.99
CA GLY A 426 -20.30 -17.57 -13.11
C GLY A 426 -21.77 -17.18 -13.04
N LEU A 427 -22.05 -15.90 -12.87
CA LEU A 427 -23.40 -15.31 -12.90
C LEU A 427 -23.83 -14.94 -14.34
N GLY A 428 -22.86 -14.72 -15.21
CA GLY A 428 -23.07 -14.34 -16.61
C GLY A 428 -21.76 -14.31 -17.40
N LYS A 429 -21.82 -13.88 -18.66
CA LYS A 429 -20.60 -13.61 -19.41
C LYS A 429 -19.84 -12.47 -18.72
N ASN A 430 -18.57 -12.70 -18.39
CA ASN A 430 -17.69 -11.73 -17.73
C ASN A 430 -18.21 -11.21 -16.37
N PHE A 431 -19.14 -11.92 -15.73
CA PHE A 431 -19.73 -11.54 -14.45
C PHE A 431 -19.75 -12.75 -13.52
N ARG A 432 -19.10 -12.61 -12.33
CA ARG A 432 -18.92 -13.72 -11.41
C ARG A 432 -18.93 -13.30 -9.94
N LEU A 433 -19.29 -14.25 -9.09
CA LEU A 433 -19.16 -14.21 -7.64
C LEU A 433 -17.95 -15.04 -7.25
N ASN A 434 -17.07 -14.50 -6.41
CA ASN A 434 -15.92 -15.22 -5.87
C ASN A 434 -16.01 -15.18 -4.34
N SER A 435 -15.72 -16.31 -3.69
CA SER A 435 -15.58 -16.39 -2.24
C SER A 435 -14.22 -17.01 -1.91
N THR A 436 -13.47 -16.37 -1.02
CA THR A 436 -12.18 -16.88 -0.53
C THR A 436 -12.16 -16.87 0.99
N TYR A 437 -11.78 -18.00 1.59
CA TYR A 437 -11.59 -18.13 3.02
C TYR A 437 -10.15 -18.56 3.33
N PHE A 438 -9.42 -17.70 4.04
CA PHE A 438 -8.07 -17.96 4.52
C PHE A 438 -8.14 -18.44 5.96
N LEU A 439 -7.52 -19.58 6.23
CA LEU A 439 -7.35 -20.19 7.55
C LEU A 439 -5.85 -20.32 7.83
N ASN A 440 -5.26 -19.29 8.44
CA ASN A 440 -3.82 -19.17 8.53
C ASN A 440 -3.32 -19.03 9.97
N ARG A 441 -2.01 -19.23 10.10
CA ARG A 441 -1.19 -18.93 11.28
C ARG A 441 -0.08 -18.01 10.87
N GLN A 442 0.07 -16.89 11.55
CA GLN A 442 1.15 -15.93 11.38
C GLN A 442 2.21 -16.11 12.47
N ASN A 443 3.37 -15.53 12.28
CA ASN A 443 4.45 -15.52 13.27
C ASN A 443 4.86 -16.94 13.69
N ILE A 444 4.97 -17.83 12.70
CA ILE A 444 5.26 -19.25 12.94
C ILE A 444 6.70 -19.47 13.41
N ASP A 445 7.62 -18.59 13.00
CA ASP A 445 9.05 -18.72 13.28
C ASP A 445 9.51 -17.70 14.33
N LEU A 446 9.04 -16.45 14.20
CA LEU A 446 9.38 -15.35 15.10
C LEU A 446 8.12 -14.79 15.78
N PRO A 447 8.12 -14.64 17.12
CA PRO A 447 6.95 -14.15 17.84
C PRO A 447 6.64 -12.69 17.51
N ALA A 448 5.35 -12.35 17.42
CA ALA A 448 4.90 -10.96 17.44
C ALA A 448 4.56 -10.54 18.86
N THR A 449 4.88 -9.31 19.23
CA THR A 449 4.42 -8.71 20.49
C THR A 449 3.07 -8.05 20.28
N VAL A 450 2.03 -8.58 20.92
CA VAL A 450 0.67 -8.05 20.87
C VAL A 450 0.21 -7.73 22.30
N ASN A 451 -0.13 -6.48 22.58
CA ASN A 451 -0.49 -6.00 23.92
C ASN A 451 0.52 -6.40 25.01
N GLY A 452 1.83 -6.35 24.67
CA GLY A 452 2.92 -6.69 25.58
C GLY A 452 3.19 -8.20 25.75
N VAL A 453 2.47 -9.06 25.04
CA VAL A 453 2.64 -10.53 25.09
C VAL A 453 3.24 -11.02 23.78
N ALA A 454 4.29 -11.84 23.87
CA ALA A 454 4.86 -12.52 22.71
C ALA A 454 3.96 -13.69 22.28
N ILE A 455 3.50 -13.69 21.05
CA ILE A 455 2.62 -14.71 20.47
C ILE A 455 3.30 -15.33 19.25
N THR A 456 3.40 -16.66 19.24
CA THR A 456 3.76 -17.50 18.09
C THR A 456 2.53 -18.24 17.58
N ASP A 457 2.58 -18.71 16.33
CA ASP A 457 1.43 -19.40 15.68
C ASP A 457 0.11 -18.63 15.82
N ARG A 458 0.18 -17.32 15.66
CA ARG A 458 -0.94 -16.39 15.81
C ARG A 458 -2.05 -16.69 14.82
N HIS A 459 -3.27 -16.91 15.28
CA HIS A 459 -4.42 -17.18 14.43
C HIS A 459 -4.73 -15.97 13.53
N TYR A 460 -4.92 -16.23 12.24
CA TYR A 460 -5.36 -15.26 11.25
C TYR A 460 -6.37 -15.92 10.31
N ASN A 461 -7.60 -15.46 10.34
CA ASN A 461 -8.65 -15.87 9.43
C ASN A 461 -9.15 -14.66 8.65
N ARG A 462 -9.42 -14.85 7.36
CA ARG A 462 -9.96 -13.80 6.51
C ARG A 462 -10.97 -14.41 5.56
N TRP A 463 -12.14 -13.81 5.48
CA TRP A 463 -13.13 -14.14 4.49
C TRP A 463 -13.32 -12.98 3.53
N GLN A 464 -13.45 -13.28 2.25
CA GLN A 464 -13.68 -12.32 1.20
C GLN A 464 -14.81 -12.80 0.31
N LEU A 465 -15.73 -11.91 -0.04
CA LEU A 465 -16.79 -12.14 -1.01
C LEU A 465 -16.74 -11.04 -2.05
N ASP A 466 -16.45 -11.41 -3.30
CA ASP A 466 -16.26 -10.49 -4.41
C ASP A 466 -17.37 -10.63 -5.44
N LEU A 467 -17.92 -9.53 -5.88
CA LEU A 467 -18.69 -9.43 -7.11
C LEU A 467 -17.80 -8.77 -8.17
N LEU A 468 -17.52 -9.47 -9.27
CA LEU A 468 -16.60 -9.04 -10.31
C LEU A 468 -17.27 -8.98 -11.67
N ALA A 469 -17.19 -7.82 -12.31
CA ALA A 469 -17.56 -7.60 -13.71
C ALA A 469 -16.32 -7.21 -14.52
N SER A 470 -16.09 -7.85 -15.68
CA SER A 470 -14.97 -7.56 -16.60
C SER A 470 -15.51 -7.13 -17.96
N PHE A 471 -14.78 -6.31 -18.70
CA PHE A 471 -15.17 -5.78 -20.02
C PHE A 471 -13.96 -5.56 -20.93
#